data_48d85477625f1c0ef04fce0682860a4e
#
_entry.id   48d85477625f1c0ef04fce0682860a4e
#
_cell.length_a   1.000
_cell.length_b   1.000
_cell.length_c   1.000
_cell.angle_alpha   90.00
_cell.angle_beta   90.00
_cell.angle_gamma   90.00
#
_symmetry.space_group_name_H-M   'P 1'
#
loop_
_entity.id
_entity.type
_entity.pdbx_description
1 polymer ?
#
loop_
_entity_poly.entity_id
_entity_poly.type
_entity_poly.pdbx_seq_one_letter_code
_entity_poly.pdbx_strand_id
1 'polypeptide(L)' 'MPQGKIKKLVSDRGFGFIEGDQGELFFHHSEVSGVAFEELSEGQSVEFEIGEGRKGPCATSVHVAG' A
#
# COMPACT_ATOMS: atom_id res chain seq x y z
N MET A 1 4.03 12.35 -5.11
CA MET A 1 3.52 10.98 -4.97
C MET A 1 2.17 11.00 -4.25
N PRO A 2 1.22 10.20 -4.70
CA PRO A 2 -0.06 10.15 -4.01
C PRO A 2 0.10 9.65 -2.58
N GLN A 3 -0.79 10.09 -1.73
CA GLN A 3 -0.82 9.67 -0.34
C GLN A 3 -2.15 9.00 -0.04
N GLY A 4 -2.12 8.08 0.88
CA GLY A 4 -3.32 7.40 1.31
C GLY A 4 -3.12 6.80 2.68
N LYS A 5 -4.10 6.04 3.12
CA LYS A 5 -4.03 5.35 4.40
C LYS A 5 -4.25 3.87 4.20
N ILE A 6 -3.58 3.08 4.99
CA ILE A 6 -3.75 1.64 4.92
C ILE A 6 -5.13 1.29 5.46
N LYS A 7 -5.93 0.67 4.62
CA LYS A 7 -7.27 0.26 4.99
C LYS A 7 -7.29 -1.13 5.58
N LYS A 8 -6.50 -2.04 5.01
CA LYS A 8 -6.49 -3.42 5.45
C LYS A 8 -5.12 -4.02 5.19
N LEU A 9 -4.71 -4.90 6.08
CA LEU A 9 -3.47 -5.66 5.93
C LEU A 9 -3.79 -7.14 6.09
N VAL A 10 -3.34 -7.93 5.12
CA VAL A 10 -3.51 -9.38 5.16
C VAL A 10 -2.10 -9.97 5.24
N SER A 11 -1.56 -10.03 6.45
CA SER A 11 -0.19 -10.47 6.63
C SER A 11 0.02 -11.94 6.28
N ASP A 12 -0.99 -12.75 6.45
CA ASP A 12 -0.90 -14.17 6.10
C ASP A 12 -0.62 -14.38 4.62
N ARG A 13 -1.11 -13.49 3.79
CA ARG A 13 -0.95 -13.59 2.34
C ARG A 13 0.05 -12.59 1.78
N GLY A 14 0.49 -11.65 2.61
CA GLY A 14 1.50 -10.69 2.23
C GLY A 14 1.01 -9.58 1.31
N PHE A 15 -0.21 -9.12 1.52
CA PHE A 15 -0.73 -8.00 0.74
C PHE A 15 -1.65 -7.14 1.61
N GLY A 16 -2.05 -6.01 1.06
CA GLY A 16 -2.97 -5.14 1.75
C GLY A 16 -3.65 -4.19 0.79
N PHE A 17 -4.45 -3.30 1.34
CA PHE A 17 -5.17 -2.30 0.57
C PHE A 17 -4.89 -0.92 1.14
N ILE A 18 -4.71 0.05 0.25
CA ILE A 18 -4.51 1.44 0.60
C ILE A 18 -5.70 2.22 0.07
N GLU A 19 -6.30 3.04 0.92
CA GLU A 19 -7.37 3.93 0.51
C GLU A 19 -6.77 5.29 0.19
N GLY A 20 -6.82 5.66 -1.08
CA GLY A 20 -6.33 6.94 -1.55
C GLY A 20 -7.44 7.78 -2.16
N ASP A 21 -7.07 8.89 -2.79
CA ASP A 21 -8.02 9.81 -3.40
C ASP A 21 -8.85 9.17 -4.51
N GLN A 22 -8.31 8.15 -5.14
CA GLN A 22 -8.97 7.48 -6.25
C GLN A 22 -9.63 6.18 -5.85
N GLY A 23 -9.74 5.92 -4.55
CA GLY A 23 -10.33 4.70 -4.04
C GLY A 23 -9.30 3.74 -3.51
N GLU A 24 -9.67 2.48 -3.37
CA GLU A 24 -8.79 1.47 -2.83
C GLU A 24 -7.83 0.94 -3.87
N LEU A 25 -6.59 0.76 -3.46
CA LEU A 25 -5.56 0.17 -4.31
C LEU A 25 -4.95 -1.02 -3.58
N PHE A 26 -4.74 -2.08 -4.31
CA PHE A 26 -4.06 -3.28 -3.81
C PHE A 26 -2.55 -3.01 -3.81
N PHE A 27 -1.86 -3.52 -2.81
CA PHE A 27 -0.40 -3.53 -2.82
C PHE A 27 0.12 -4.84 -2.23
N HIS A 28 1.22 -5.29 -2.78
CA HIS A 28 1.87 -6.52 -2.33
C HIS A 28 3.05 -6.16 -1.43
N HIS A 29 3.42 -7.07 -0.52
CA HIS A 29 4.51 -6.80 0.40
C HIS A 29 5.82 -6.48 -0.30
N SER A 30 6.02 -7.02 -1.50
CA SER A 30 7.23 -6.74 -2.27
C SER A 30 7.32 -5.30 -2.74
N GLU A 31 6.21 -4.56 -2.72
CA GLU A 31 6.18 -3.15 -3.13
C GLU A 31 6.44 -2.20 -1.97
N VAL A 32 6.59 -2.70 -0.78
CA VAL A 32 6.86 -1.87 0.40
C VAL A 32 8.35 -1.57 0.48
N SER A 33 8.67 -0.30 0.61
CA SER A 33 10.06 0.17 0.68
C SER A 33 10.32 0.87 2.00
N GLY A 34 11.52 0.75 2.50
CA GLY A 34 11.98 1.49 3.68
C GLY A 34 11.58 0.89 5.01
N VAL A 35 10.53 0.11 5.04
CA VAL A 35 10.09 -0.59 6.26
C VAL A 35 9.64 -1.99 5.87
N ALA A 36 9.57 -2.87 6.84
CA ALA A 36 9.03 -4.20 6.61
C ALA A 36 7.50 -4.10 6.52
N PHE A 37 6.92 -4.96 5.70
CA PHE A 37 5.46 -5.03 5.58
C PHE A 37 4.80 -5.23 6.95
N GLU A 38 5.43 -6.01 7.80
CA GLU A 38 4.91 -6.33 9.13
C GLU A 38 4.88 -5.14 10.08
N GLU A 39 5.60 -4.09 9.75
CA GLU A 39 5.61 -2.87 10.56
C GLU A 39 4.49 -1.91 10.19
N LEU A 40 3.78 -2.18 9.13
CA LEU A 40 2.64 -1.36 8.73
C LEU A 40 1.46 -1.63 9.64
N SER A 41 0.60 -0.62 9.76
CA SER A 41 -0.60 -0.72 10.59
C SER A 41 -1.78 -0.13 9.84
N GLU A 42 -2.96 -0.67 10.11
CA GLU A 42 -4.18 -0.11 9.53
C GLU A 42 -4.39 1.31 10.03
N GLY A 43 -4.78 2.18 9.11
CA GLY A 43 -4.95 3.60 9.41
C GLY A 43 -3.69 4.43 9.29
N GLN A 44 -2.55 3.80 9.01
CA GLN A 44 -1.29 4.50 8.87
C GLN A 44 -1.21 5.24 7.55
N SER A 45 -0.67 6.45 7.56
CA SER A 45 -0.48 7.23 6.35
C SER A 45 0.74 6.74 5.59
N VAL A 46 0.57 6.55 4.30
CA VAL A 46 1.65 6.09 3.44
C VAL A 46 1.67 6.88 2.14
N GLU A 47 2.81 6.89 1.48
CA GLU A 47 2.95 7.42 0.12
C GLU A 47 3.21 6.25 -0.80
N PHE A 48 2.75 6.37 -2.03
CA PHE A 48 2.87 5.28 -3.00
C PHE A 48 2.79 5.83 -4.40
N GLU A 49 3.14 4.99 -5.37
CA GLU A 49 2.93 5.29 -6.77
C GLU A 49 1.85 4.36 -7.30
N ILE A 50 1.14 4.83 -8.32
CA ILE A 50 0.11 4.02 -8.96
C ILE A 50 0.74 3.31 -10.15
N GLY A 51 0.68 1.98 -10.12
CA GLY A 51 1.18 1.15 -11.20
C GLY A 51 0.08 0.26 -11.73
N GLU A 52 0.38 -0.47 -12.78
CA GLU A 52 -0.56 -1.43 -13.32
C GLU A 52 -0.16 -2.84 -12.93
N GLY A 53 -1.07 -3.50 -12.22
CA GLY A 53 -0.90 -4.90 -11.86
C GLY A 53 -1.71 -5.80 -12.77
N ARG A 54 -1.70 -7.09 -12.48
CA ARG A 54 -2.42 -8.08 -13.27
C ARG A 54 -3.93 -7.89 -13.23
N LYS A 55 -4.44 -7.32 -12.15
CA LYS A 55 -5.88 -7.16 -11.94
C LYS A 55 -6.31 -5.71 -12.04
N GLY A 56 -5.44 -4.84 -12.51
CA GLY A 56 -5.75 -3.43 -12.63
C GLY A 56 -4.77 -2.56 -11.84
N PRO A 57 -5.14 -1.32 -11.54
CA PRO A 57 -4.23 -0.42 -10.82
C PRO A 57 -3.87 -0.96 -9.45
N CYS A 58 -2.62 -0.78 -9.08
CA CYS A 58 -2.15 -1.17 -7.76
C CYS A 58 -1.16 -0.13 -7.25
N ALA A 59 -0.93 -0.14 -5.94
CA ALA A 59 0.05 0.75 -5.34
C ALA A 59 1.42 0.11 -5.43
N THR A 60 2.41 0.89 -5.83
CA THR A 60 3.79 0.46 -5.91
C THR A 60 4.65 1.44 -5.12
N SER A 61 5.88 1.04 -4.80
CA SER A 61 6.81 1.88 -4.05
C SER A 61 6.19 2.47 -2.79
N VAL A 62 5.47 1.63 -2.07
CA VAL A 62 4.77 2.04 -0.85
C VAL A 62 5.75 2.31 0.26
N HIS A 63 5.64 3.47 0.91
CA HIS A 63 6.47 3.77 2.08
C HIS A 63 5.69 4.65 3.05
N VAL A 64 6.13 4.65 4.28
CA VAL A 64 5.46 5.41 5.33
C VAL A 64 5.65 6.90 5.10
N ALA A 65 4.56 7.65 5.16
CA ALA A 65 4.57 9.10 5.00
C ALA A 65 4.99 9.76 6.31
N GLY A 66 5.85 10.68 6.19
CA GLY A 66 6.30 11.46 7.31
C GLY A 66 7.55 11.02 7.91
#